data_cfc2b1469dea02d18524626d204b3880
#
_entry.id   cfc2b1469dea02d18524626d204b3880
#
_cell.length_a   1.000
_cell.length_b   1.000
_cell.length_c   1.000
_cell.angle_alpha   90.00
_cell.angle_beta   90.00
_cell.angle_gamma   90.00
#
_symmetry.space_group_name_H-M   'P 1'
#
loop_
_entity.id
_entity.type
_entity.pdbx_description
1 polymer ?
#
loop_
_entity_poly.entity_id
_entity_poly.type
_entity_poly.pdbx_seq_one_letter_code
_entity_poly.pdbx_strand_id
1 'polypeptide(L)'
;MESAKCCVCQKPKAMLECGICKSPVCKKCVQFVEAETFSFLKKIPAELSHTTYCGPCYFSKIDPELKLYEQTIEKAKNVAIFYKDQGKETRRMARSTETFSVKKCPDRNEAIMRLAFFAAQAGFNTLVDVDLQSEKIREGSYQHLIWHAEAVPVLLSDEKLKRK
;
A
#
# COMPACT_ATOMS: atom_id res chain seq x y z
N MET A 1 -8.49 34.38 -24.57
CA MET A 1 -8.46 33.41 -23.40
C MET A 1 -7.28 33.75 -22.52
N GLU A 2 -7.56 34.14 -21.32
CA GLU A 2 -6.49 34.30 -20.33
C GLU A 2 -5.97 32.93 -19.92
N SER A 3 -4.68 32.74 -20.10
CA SER A 3 -4.04 31.52 -19.59
C SER A 3 -4.03 31.54 -18.07
N ALA A 4 -4.37 30.41 -17.43
CA ALA A 4 -4.38 30.29 -15.99
C ALA A 4 -2.98 30.54 -15.42
N LYS A 5 -2.91 31.24 -14.30
CA LYS A 5 -1.66 31.51 -13.60
C LYS A 5 -1.39 30.39 -12.58
N CYS A 6 -0.14 29.97 -12.50
CA CYS A 6 0.27 28.96 -11.51
C CYS A 6 0.02 29.45 -10.09
N CYS A 7 -0.60 28.65 -9.24
CA CYS A 7 -0.87 29.00 -7.84
C CYS A 7 0.40 29.11 -6.98
N VAL A 8 1.53 28.65 -7.48
CA VAL A 8 2.82 28.69 -6.73
C VAL A 8 3.71 29.84 -7.21
N CYS A 9 4.04 29.90 -8.50
CA CYS A 9 4.98 30.88 -9.03
C CYS A 9 4.31 32.06 -9.75
N GLN A 10 2.99 32.05 -9.89
CA GLN A 10 2.17 33.07 -10.56
C GLN A 10 2.49 33.32 -12.04
N LYS A 11 3.26 32.44 -12.65
CA LYS A 11 3.56 32.53 -14.08
C LYS A 11 2.36 32.07 -14.93
N PRO A 12 2.15 32.68 -16.11
CA PRO A 12 1.09 32.23 -17.02
C PRO A 12 1.37 30.84 -17.59
N LYS A 13 0.36 30.24 -18.24
CA LYS A 13 0.42 28.92 -18.88
C LYS A 13 0.52 27.75 -17.89
N ALA A 14 -0.18 27.83 -16.77
CA ALA A 14 -0.41 26.67 -15.92
C ALA A 14 -1.40 25.74 -16.62
N MET A 15 -0.92 24.58 -17.05
CA MET A 15 -1.71 23.61 -17.83
C MET A 15 -2.20 22.43 -16.98
N LEU A 16 -1.73 22.31 -15.75
CA LEU A 16 -2.05 21.22 -14.84
C LEU A 16 -2.93 21.75 -13.71
N GLU A 17 -3.58 20.84 -13.01
CA GLU A 17 -4.47 21.16 -11.91
C GLU A 17 -4.08 20.36 -10.68
N CYS A 18 -4.07 20.97 -9.49
CA CYS A 18 -3.86 20.29 -8.25
C CYS A 18 -5.07 19.39 -7.93
N GLY A 19 -4.82 18.13 -7.60
CA GLY A 19 -5.87 17.17 -7.26
C GLY A 19 -6.65 17.52 -6.00
N ILE A 20 -6.09 18.33 -5.10
CA ILE A 20 -6.72 18.69 -3.82
C ILE A 20 -7.44 20.03 -3.92
N CYS A 21 -6.70 21.13 -4.14
CA CYS A 21 -7.27 22.47 -4.12
C CYS A 21 -7.83 22.92 -5.47
N LYS A 22 -7.63 22.13 -6.52
CA LYS A 22 -8.11 22.40 -7.89
C LYS A 22 -7.54 23.67 -8.52
N SER A 23 -6.48 24.21 -7.93
CA SER A 23 -5.81 25.40 -8.47
C SER A 23 -4.89 25.03 -9.63
N PRO A 24 -4.72 25.92 -10.62
CA PRO A 24 -3.82 25.65 -11.73
C PRO A 24 -2.37 25.67 -11.27
N VAL A 25 -1.56 24.77 -11.82
CA VAL A 25 -0.15 24.63 -11.50
C VAL A 25 0.65 24.37 -12.78
N CYS A 26 1.82 25.01 -12.90
CA CYS A 26 2.68 24.85 -14.07
C CYS A 26 3.57 23.60 -13.93
N LYS A 27 4.15 23.17 -15.05
CA LYS A 27 5.01 21.98 -15.11
C LYS A 27 6.25 22.05 -14.20
N LYS A 28 6.71 23.26 -13.86
CA LYS A 28 7.88 23.44 -12.99
C LYS A 28 7.54 23.35 -11.50
N CYS A 29 6.31 23.73 -11.13
CA CYS A 29 5.88 23.77 -9.73
C CYS A 29 5.08 22.54 -9.31
N VAL A 30 4.62 21.74 -10.27
CA VAL A 30 3.81 20.54 -9.98
C VAL A 30 4.64 19.46 -9.30
N GLN A 31 4.02 18.80 -8.33
CA GLN A 31 4.55 17.59 -7.72
C GLN A 31 3.80 16.39 -8.31
N PHE A 32 4.53 15.46 -8.91
CA PHE A 32 3.96 14.25 -9.47
C PHE A 32 4.02 13.10 -8.47
N VAL A 33 2.93 12.35 -8.39
CA VAL A 33 2.85 11.11 -7.62
C VAL A 33 2.36 10.02 -8.56
N GLU A 34 3.08 8.91 -8.61
CA GLU A 34 2.69 7.79 -9.46
C GLU A 34 1.35 7.21 -9.02
N ALA A 35 0.52 6.80 -9.97
CA ALA A 35 -0.82 6.28 -9.69
C ALA A 35 -0.83 5.06 -8.77
N GLU A 36 0.24 4.27 -8.79
CA GLU A 36 0.37 3.03 -8.00
C GLU A 36 1.12 3.22 -6.68
N THR A 37 1.51 4.44 -6.32
CA THR A 37 2.30 4.72 -5.11
C THR A 37 1.65 4.16 -3.84
N PHE A 38 0.33 4.28 -3.69
CA PHE A 38 -0.43 3.81 -2.53
C PHE A 38 -1.19 2.51 -2.80
N SER A 39 -0.71 1.66 -3.69
CA SER A 39 -1.43 0.48 -4.17
C SER A 39 -1.74 -0.57 -3.10
N PHE A 40 -0.99 -0.62 -1.99
CA PHE A 40 -1.25 -1.57 -0.92
C PHE A 40 -2.39 -1.16 0.02
N LEU A 41 -2.81 0.09 0.00
CA LEU A 41 -3.96 0.52 0.79
C LEU A 41 -5.24 -0.15 0.29
N LYS A 42 -6.05 -0.67 1.22
CA LYS A 42 -7.36 -1.27 0.89
C LYS A 42 -8.29 -0.26 0.25
N LYS A 43 -8.24 0.97 0.75
CA LYS A 43 -9.01 2.09 0.24
C LYS A 43 -8.09 3.30 0.16
N ILE A 44 -7.90 3.80 -1.04
CA ILE A 44 -7.08 4.99 -1.27
C ILE A 44 -7.97 6.22 -1.02
N PRO A 45 -7.62 7.10 -0.05
CA PRO A 45 -8.36 8.35 0.12
C PRO A 45 -8.37 9.18 -1.17
N ALA A 46 -9.45 9.91 -1.40
CA ALA A 46 -9.61 10.74 -2.60
C ALA A 46 -8.44 11.72 -2.78
N GLU A 47 -7.92 12.27 -1.68
CA GLU A 47 -6.78 13.19 -1.70
C GLU A 47 -5.49 12.55 -2.22
N LEU A 48 -5.32 11.23 -2.05
CA LEU A 48 -4.14 10.48 -2.48
C LEU A 48 -4.32 9.82 -3.86
N SER A 49 -5.50 9.93 -4.45
CA SER A 49 -5.83 9.24 -5.72
C SER A 49 -5.44 10.01 -6.98
N HIS A 50 -4.89 11.20 -6.85
CA HIS A 50 -4.46 12.04 -7.95
C HIS A 50 -2.98 11.84 -8.26
N THR A 51 -2.55 12.33 -9.41
CA THR A 51 -1.15 12.24 -9.85
C THR A 51 -0.44 13.59 -9.87
N THR A 52 -1.18 14.69 -9.77
CA THR A 52 -0.62 16.04 -9.81
C THR A 52 -1.08 16.85 -8.62
N TYR A 53 -0.15 17.56 -7.98
CA TYR A 53 -0.40 18.38 -6.80
C TYR A 53 0.42 19.65 -6.87
N CYS A 54 -0.10 20.74 -6.34
CA CYS A 54 0.70 21.94 -6.11
C CYS A 54 1.63 21.72 -4.91
N GLY A 55 2.73 22.48 -4.81
CA GLY A 55 3.69 22.33 -3.73
C GLY A 55 3.07 22.40 -2.35
N PRO A 56 2.30 23.45 -2.01
CA PRO A 56 1.67 23.55 -0.69
C PRO A 56 0.79 22.36 -0.32
N CYS A 57 -0.07 21.88 -1.21
CA CYS A 57 -0.92 20.71 -0.95
C CYS A 57 -0.09 19.43 -0.80
N TYR A 58 0.91 19.25 -1.66
CA TYR A 58 1.81 18.10 -1.58
C TYR A 58 2.50 18.03 -0.22
N PHE A 59 3.17 19.09 0.19
CA PHE A 59 3.93 19.09 1.43
C PHE A 59 3.07 19.07 2.70
N SER A 60 1.84 19.55 2.64
CA SER A 60 0.93 19.55 3.79
C SER A 60 0.12 18.27 3.95
N LYS A 61 -0.25 17.61 2.86
CA LYS A 61 -1.17 16.46 2.89
C LYS A 61 -0.59 15.17 2.31
N ILE A 62 0.20 15.26 1.25
CA ILE A 62 0.71 14.07 0.55
C ILE A 62 2.02 13.59 1.17
N ASP A 63 2.96 14.46 1.41
CA ASP A 63 4.29 14.11 1.96
C ASP A 63 4.21 13.39 3.32
N PRO A 64 3.41 13.87 4.32
CA PRO A 64 3.25 13.14 5.57
C PRO A 64 2.65 11.74 5.39
N GLU A 65 1.65 11.60 4.52
CA GLU A 65 1.03 10.30 4.23
C GLU A 65 1.98 9.37 3.49
N LEU A 66 2.77 9.91 2.56
CA LEU A 66 3.78 9.14 1.85
C LEU A 66 4.86 8.62 2.80
N LYS A 67 5.34 9.45 3.72
CA LYS A 67 6.31 9.04 4.75
C LYS A 67 5.74 7.96 5.66
N LEU A 68 4.49 8.09 6.10
CA LEU A 68 3.81 7.09 6.92
C LEU A 68 3.67 5.77 6.15
N TYR A 69 3.30 5.83 4.87
CA TYR A 69 3.17 4.68 4.00
C TYR A 69 4.52 3.96 3.82
N GLU A 70 5.59 4.70 3.57
CA GLU A 70 6.95 4.16 3.44
C GLU A 70 7.42 3.50 4.73
N GLN A 71 7.16 4.10 5.89
CA GLN A 71 7.44 3.51 7.20
C GLN A 71 6.67 2.22 7.41
N THR A 72 5.42 2.18 6.99
CA THR A 72 4.58 0.96 7.07
C THR A 72 5.14 -0.15 6.18
N ILE A 73 5.61 0.17 4.98
CA ILE A 73 6.26 -0.80 4.09
C ILE A 73 7.54 -1.34 4.73
N GLU A 74 8.36 -0.50 5.35
CA GLU A 74 9.57 -0.97 6.04
C GLU A 74 9.24 -1.90 7.21
N LYS A 75 8.22 -1.59 7.98
CA LYS A 75 7.71 -2.49 9.04
C LYS A 75 7.18 -3.80 8.46
N ALA A 76 6.50 -3.73 7.32
CA ALA A 76 5.95 -4.91 6.65
C ALA A 76 7.06 -5.89 6.22
N LYS A 77 8.21 -5.40 5.80
CA LYS A 77 9.36 -6.25 5.45
C LYS A 77 9.87 -7.07 6.63
N ASN A 78 9.63 -6.62 7.86
CA ASN A 78 10.06 -7.29 9.09
C ASN A 78 8.96 -8.13 9.73
N VAL A 79 7.77 -8.19 9.15
CA VAL A 79 6.69 -9.06 9.63
C VAL A 79 7.07 -10.52 9.42
N ALA A 80 7.00 -11.31 10.50
CA ALA A 80 7.27 -12.75 10.42
C ALA A 80 6.10 -13.46 9.74
N ILE A 81 6.40 -14.38 8.83
CA ILE A 81 5.42 -15.10 8.03
C ILE A 81 5.47 -16.57 8.36
N PHE A 82 4.35 -17.14 8.79
CA PHE A 82 4.18 -18.56 9.04
C PHE A 82 3.03 -19.09 8.18
N TYR A 83 3.34 -20.07 7.35
CA TYR A 83 2.37 -20.68 6.47
C TYR A 83 1.47 -21.65 7.22
N LYS A 84 0.32 -21.95 6.65
CA LYS A 84 -0.68 -22.84 7.24
C LYS A 84 -0.16 -24.23 7.54
N ASP A 85 0.77 -24.75 6.75
CA ASP A 85 1.44 -26.04 6.96
C ASP A 85 2.45 -26.01 8.12
N GLN A 86 2.81 -24.83 8.63
CA GLN A 86 3.71 -24.64 9.77
C GLN A 86 2.93 -24.54 11.10
N GLY A 87 1.79 -25.16 11.21
CA GLY A 87 0.92 -25.10 12.39
C GLY A 87 1.57 -25.54 13.70
N LYS A 88 2.60 -26.38 13.64
CA LYS A 88 3.35 -26.79 14.84
C LYS A 88 4.11 -25.64 15.49
N GLU A 89 4.67 -24.75 14.67
CA GLU A 89 5.46 -23.59 15.12
C GLU A 89 4.58 -22.49 15.70
N THR A 90 3.34 -22.39 15.22
CA THR A 90 2.41 -21.32 15.58
C THR A 90 1.35 -21.71 16.61
N ARG A 91 1.36 -22.98 17.06
CA ARG A 91 0.35 -23.56 17.96
C ARG A 91 0.08 -22.71 19.21
N ARG A 92 1.12 -22.13 19.79
CA ARG A 92 1.05 -21.36 21.04
C ARG A 92 0.89 -19.86 20.85
N MET A 93 0.77 -19.41 19.61
CA MET A 93 0.61 -17.99 19.32
C MET A 93 -0.86 -17.59 19.49
N ALA A 94 -1.09 -16.50 20.23
CA ALA A 94 -2.43 -15.97 20.43
C ALA A 94 -2.89 -15.28 19.12
N ARG A 95 -3.84 -15.91 18.45
CA ARG A 95 -4.39 -15.40 17.19
C ARG A 95 -5.42 -14.31 17.44
N SER A 96 -5.37 -13.27 16.62
CA SER A 96 -6.43 -12.26 16.57
C SER A 96 -7.72 -12.86 16.00
N THR A 97 -8.85 -12.24 16.33
CA THR A 97 -10.15 -12.57 15.71
C THR A 97 -10.23 -12.05 14.27
N GLU A 98 -9.34 -11.15 13.88
CA GLU A 98 -9.29 -10.60 12.54
C GLU A 98 -8.57 -11.55 11.59
N THR A 99 -9.05 -11.59 10.35
CA THR A 99 -8.39 -12.30 9.26
C THR A 99 -8.16 -11.32 8.12
N PHE A 100 -6.94 -11.24 7.64
CA PHE A 100 -6.63 -10.43 6.48
C PHE A 100 -6.67 -11.29 5.21
N SER A 101 -7.22 -10.71 4.16
CA SER A 101 -7.26 -11.37 2.84
C SER A 101 -6.94 -10.40 1.73
N VAL A 102 -6.26 -10.91 0.70
CA VAL A 102 -6.00 -10.19 -0.55
C VAL A 102 -6.39 -11.08 -1.72
N LYS A 103 -6.88 -10.46 -2.77
CA LYS A 103 -7.37 -11.16 -3.96
C LYS A 103 -6.82 -10.54 -5.23
N LYS A 104 -6.73 -11.35 -6.27
CA LYS A 104 -6.33 -10.90 -7.62
C LYS A 104 -4.97 -10.21 -7.68
N CYS A 105 -4.00 -10.72 -6.92
CA CYS A 105 -2.63 -10.22 -6.97
C CYS A 105 -1.91 -10.83 -8.20
N PRO A 106 -1.06 -10.05 -8.89
CA PRO A 106 -0.36 -10.55 -10.08
C PRO A 106 0.72 -11.58 -9.76
N ASP A 107 1.27 -11.57 -8.56
CA ASP A 107 2.26 -12.55 -8.14
C ASP A 107 2.14 -12.91 -6.65
N ARG A 108 2.80 -14.00 -6.29
CA ARG A 108 2.79 -14.56 -4.94
C ARG A 108 3.43 -13.61 -3.92
N ASN A 109 4.55 -13.01 -4.28
CA ASN A 109 5.30 -12.12 -3.38
C ASN A 109 4.51 -10.84 -3.08
N GLU A 110 3.81 -10.30 -4.06
CA GLU A 110 2.93 -9.14 -3.85
C GLU A 110 1.77 -9.48 -2.91
N ALA A 111 1.17 -10.66 -3.04
CA ALA A 111 0.11 -11.10 -2.14
C ALA A 111 0.59 -11.17 -0.69
N ILE A 112 1.76 -11.74 -0.45
CA ILE A 112 2.38 -11.82 0.88
C ILE A 112 2.69 -10.41 1.40
N MET A 113 3.27 -9.56 0.57
CA MET A 113 3.65 -8.20 0.97
C MET A 113 2.44 -7.34 1.33
N ARG A 114 1.32 -7.50 0.62
CA ARG A 114 0.07 -6.82 0.95
C ARG A 114 -0.48 -7.25 2.30
N LEU A 115 -0.45 -8.54 2.60
CA LEU A 115 -0.85 -9.05 3.93
C LEU A 115 0.06 -8.50 5.03
N ALA A 116 1.36 -8.50 4.81
CA ALA A 116 2.33 -7.96 5.75
C ALA A 116 2.13 -6.45 5.98
N PHE A 117 1.80 -5.72 4.92
CA PHE A 117 1.46 -4.30 5.01
C PHE A 117 0.22 -4.08 5.89
N PHE A 118 -0.84 -4.85 5.71
CA PHE A 118 -2.05 -4.73 6.53
C PHE A 118 -1.76 -5.05 7.99
N ALA A 119 -0.94 -6.07 8.27
CA ALA A 119 -0.52 -6.40 9.62
C ALA A 119 0.28 -5.27 10.26
N ALA A 120 1.27 -4.72 9.57
CA ALA A 120 2.07 -3.61 10.05
C ALA A 120 1.24 -2.35 10.29
N GLN A 121 0.31 -2.05 9.39
CA GLN A 121 -0.60 -0.90 9.51
C GLN A 121 -1.50 -1.02 10.74
N ALA A 122 -1.94 -2.24 11.05
CA ALA A 122 -2.79 -2.52 12.22
C ALA A 122 -2.00 -2.72 13.53
N GLY A 123 -0.68 -2.64 13.49
CA GLY A 123 0.18 -2.76 14.67
C GLY A 123 0.62 -4.18 15.00
N PHE A 124 0.42 -5.15 14.12
CA PHE A 124 0.85 -6.52 14.27
C PHE A 124 2.25 -6.72 13.65
N ASN A 125 2.99 -7.71 14.14
CA ASN A 125 4.34 -8.01 13.67
C ASN A 125 4.50 -9.43 13.13
N THR A 126 3.43 -10.20 13.09
CA THR A 126 3.45 -11.60 12.66
C THR A 126 2.16 -11.96 11.94
N LEU A 127 2.28 -12.78 10.92
CA LEU A 127 1.17 -13.42 10.23
C LEU A 127 1.29 -14.93 10.36
N VAL A 128 0.21 -15.57 10.77
CA VAL A 128 0.14 -17.05 10.90
C VAL A 128 -0.98 -17.59 10.00
N ASP A 129 -0.95 -18.89 9.80
CA ASP A 129 -1.95 -19.58 8.95
C ASP A 129 -2.06 -18.97 7.54
N VAL A 130 -0.92 -18.52 7.00
CA VAL A 130 -0.87 -17.92 5.66
C VAL A 130 -1.20 -18.99 4.63
N ASP A 131 -2.31 -18.79 3.94
CA ASP A 131 -2.80 -19.67 2.89
C ASP A 131 -2.75 -18.93 1.55
N LEU A 132 -2.00 -19.49 0.61
CA LEU A 132 -1.80 -18.93 -0.73
C LEU A 132 -2.48 -19.82 -1.77
N GLN A 133 -3.35 -19.24 -2.58
CA GLN A 133 -4.03 -19.93 -3.65
C GLN A 133 -3.80 -19.22 -4.97
N SER A 134 -3.53 -19.97 -6.01
CA SER A 134 -3.40 -19.44 -7.36
C SER A 134 -4.58 -19.84 -8.21
N GLU A 135 -4.98 -18.98 -9.12
CA GLU A 135 -6.05 -19.19 -10.06
C GLU A 135 -5.57 -18.82 -11.47
N LYS A 136 -5.86 -19.70 -12.44
CA LYS A 136 -5.56 -19.41 -13.84
C LYS A 136 -6.69 -18.61 -14.45
N ILE A 137 -6.36 -17.45 -14.97
CA ILE A 137 -7.30 -16.59 -15.70
C ILE A 137 -6.96 -16.67 -17.19
N ARG A 138 -7.97 -16.86 -18.01
CA ARG A 138 -7.85 -16.88 -19.46
C ARG A 138 -8.58 -15.68 -20.06
N GLU A 139 -7.86 -14.87 -20.78
CA GLU A 139 -8.40 -13.75 -21.55
C GLU A 139 -8.06 -13.96 -23.02
N GLY A 140 -9.02 -14.45 -23.79
CA GLY A 140 -8.79 -14.82 -25.20
C GLY A 140 -7.75 -15.92 -25.33
N SER A 141 -6.64 -15.65 -26.03
CA SER A 141 -5.50 -16.57 -26.18
C SER A 141 -4.46 -16.41 -25.07
N TYR A 142 -4.62 -15.42 -24.20
CA TYR A 142 -3.68 -15.12 -23.13
C TYR A 142 -4.09 -15.79 -21.81
N GLN A 143 -3.13 -16.39 -21.13
CA GLN A 143 -3.36 -17.09 -19.87
C GLN A 143 -2.36 -16.61 -18.83
N HIS A 144 -2.83 -16.22 -17.65
CA HIS A 144 -1.97 -15.76 -16.56
C HIS A 144 -2.49 -16.28 -15.21
N LEU A 145 -1.62 -16.24 -14.21
CA LEU A 145 -1.97 -16.60 -12.84
C LEU A 145 -2.28 -15.35 -12.03
N ILE A 146 -3.33 -15.44 -11.22
CA ILE A 146 -3.58 -14.49 -10.15
C ILE A 146 -3.49 -15.22 -8.81
N TRP A 147 -3.16 -14.49 -7.77
CA TRP A 147 -2.96 -15.04 -6.43
C TRP A 147 -3.93 -14.44 -5.43
N HIS A 148 -4.44 -15.31 -4.56
CA HIS A 148 -5.26 -14.94 -3.41
C HIS A 148 -4.52 -15.40 -2.16
N ALA A 149 -4.58 -14.63 -1.09
CA ALA A 149 -3.94 -14.98 0.17
C ALA A 149 -4.81 -14.59 1.37
N GLU A 150 -4.74 -15.40 2.41
CA GLU A 150 -5.38 -15.14 3.70
C GLU A 150 -4.36 -15.39 4.80
N ALA A 151 -4.47 -14.63 5.89
CA ALA A 151 -3.62 -14.82 7.05
C ALA A 151 -4.29 -14.26 8.31
N VAL A 152 -3.87 -14.76 9.45
CA VAL A 152 -4.31 -14.27 10.76
C VAL A 152 -3.17 -13.45 11.37
N PRO A 153 -3.40 -12.19 11.77
CA PRO A 153 -2.36 -11.39 12.40
C PRO A 153 -2.16 -11.78 13.88
N VAL A 154 -0.92 -11.68 14.32
CA VAL A 154 -0.52 -11.94 15.70
C VAL A 154 0.49 -10.87 16.12
N LEU A 155 0.41 -10.43 17.37
CA LEU A 155 1.42 -9.58 17.99
C LEU A 155 2.29 -10.41 18.92
N LEU A 156 3.55 -10.63 18.54
CA LEU A 156 4.52 -11.34 19.35
C LEU A 156 5.45 -10.36 20.07
N SER A 157 5.86 -10.71 21.30
CA SER A 157 6.90 -9.97 21.99
C SER A 157 8.26 -10.17 21.31
N ASP A 158 9.15 -9.19 21.42
CA ASP A 158 10.49 -9.24 20.79
C ASP A 158 11.29 -10.47 21.22
N GLU A 159 11.11 -10.94 22.47
CA GLU A 159 11.76 -12.14 22.98
C GLU A 159 11.35 -13.40 22.21
N LYS A 160 10.08 -13.49 21.81
CA LYS A 160 9.58 -14.64 21.03
C LYS A 160 10.04 -14.62 19.59
N LEU A 161 10.28 -13.43 19.02
CA LEU A 161 10.78 -13.26 17.66
C LEU A 161 12.26 -13.64 17.54
N LYS A 162 13.04 -13.49 18.61
CA LYS A 162 14.47 -13.81 18.64
C LYS A 162 14.79 -15.28 18.85
N ARG A 163 13.80 -16.10 19.21
CA ARG A 163 13.96 -17.54 19.43
C ARG A 163 13.72 -18.37 18.16
N LYS A 164 14.35 -17.98 17.09
CA LYS A 164 14.41 -18.82 15.88
C LYS A 164 15.71 -19.58 15.80
#